data_6f8e0b76bcbb9d2403ce93858a5e608d
#
_entry.id   6f8e0b76bcbb9d2403ce93858a5e608d
#
_cell.length_a   1.000
_cell.length_b   1.000
_cell.length_c   1.000
_cell.angle_alpha   90.00
_cell.angle_beta   90.00
_cell.angle_gamma   90.00
#
_symmetry.space_group_name_H-M   'P 1'
#
loop_
_entity.id
_entity.type
_entity.pdbx_description
1 polymer ?
#
loop_
_entity_poly.entity_id
_entity_poly.type
_entity_poly.pdbx_seq_one_letter_code
_entity_poly.pdbx_strand_id
1 'polypeptide(L)'
;MPICQSFFAWSGYENEDLGIDLPGYHIGDSIDLRLYSLSEGHELYVEATLDGSTYGETPLTSGTAVVLSSSATPMAYELMQNYPNPFNQSTSIVFSLPETGHISLNIYDISGRLVSTLVDGTLDNGAHSVMWDGTDNHGELVSAGVYIYALESADMMMTKKMILMK
;
A
#
# COMPACT_ATOMS: atom_id res chain seq x y z
N MET A 1 0.06 15.59 -12.92
CA MET A 1 -1.27 15.85 -13.53
C MET A 1 -2.25 14.88 -12.89
N PRO A 2 -3.28 15.34 -12.21
CA PRO A 2 -4.29 14.43 -11.67
C PRO A 2 -5.06 13.80 -12.83
N ILE A 3 -5.02 12.48 -12.90
CA ILE A 3 -5.80 11.72 -13.88
C ILE A 3 -7.23 11.65 -13.32
N CYS A 4 -8.12 12.43 -13.90
CA CYS A 4 -9.53 12.32 -13.59
C CYS A 4 -10.04 11.00 -14.18
N GLN A 5 -10.25 10.00 -13.34
CA GLN A 5 -10.94 8.77 -13.74
C GLN A 5 -12.43 8.93 -13.43
N SER A 6 -13.25 8.49 -14.36
CA SER A 6 -14.70 8.56 -14.23
C SER A 6 -15.18 7.59 -13.14
N PHE A 7 -16.04 8.07 -12.27
CA PHE A 7 -16.65 7.27 -11.22
C PHE A 7 -18.04 6.82 -11.65
N PHE A 8 -18.38 5.60 -11.31
CA PHE A 8 -19.73 5.11 -11.41
C PHE A 8 -20.25 4.79 -10.02
N ALA A 9 -21.26 5.49 -9.56
CA ALA A 9 -22.03 5.06 -8.40
C ALA A 9 -23.07 4.05 -8.88
N TRP A 10 -23.07 2.87 -8.28
CA TRP A 10 -24.10 1.87 -8.53
C TRP A 10 -25.28 2.14 -7.59
N SER A 11 -26.47 2.35 -8.17
CA SER A 11 -27.70 2.43 -7.40
C SER A 11 -28.38 1.06 -7.35
N GLY A 12 -28.79 0.66 -6.16
CA GLY A 12 -29.77 -0.40 -6.00
C GLY A 12 -31.12 0.04 -6.60
N TYR A 13 -31.82 -0.86 -7.25
CA TYR A 13 -33.16 -0.63 -7.74
C TYR A 13 -34.10 -1.56 -6.98
N GLU A 14 -34.97 -0.99 -6.14
CA GLU A 14 -36.09 -1.69 -5.57
C GLU A 14 -37.28 -1.58 -6.55
N ASN A 15 -37.77 -2.71 -7.01
CA ASN A 15 -39.02 -2.77 -7.69
C ASN A 15 -40.00 -3.55 -6.82
N GLU A 16 -40.82 -2.84 -6.08
CA GLU A 16 -41.83 -3.42 -5.16
C GLU A 16 -42.82 -4.33 -5.90
N ASP A 17 -43.12 -4.04 -7.18
CA ASP A 17 -44.03 -4.82 -7.97
C ASP A 17 -43.47 -6.18 -8.42
N LEU A 18 -42.19 -6.34 -8.45
CA LEU A 18 -41.52 -7.56 -8.88
C LEU A 18 -40.82 -8.32 -7.72
N GLY A 19 -40.80 -7.77 -6.51
CA GLY A 19 -40.12 -8.36 -5.36
C GLY A 19 -38.60 -8.56 -5.55
N ILE A 20 -37.99 -7.71 -6.38
CA ILE A 20 -36.56 -7.75 -6.66
C ILE A 20 -35.87 -6.73 -5.76
N ASP A 21 -35.11 -7.22 -4.80
CA ASP A 21 -34.21 -6.43 -3.97
C ASP A 21 -32.78 -6.59 -4.53
N LEU A 22 -32.28 -5.54 -5.15
CA LEU A 22 -30.89 -5.50 -5.61
C LEU A 22 -30.06 -4.74 -4.58
N PRO A 23 -28.93 -5.31 -4.12
CA PRO A 23 -28.06 -4.62 -3.18
C PRO A 23 -27.52 -3.31 -3.80
N GLY A 24 -27.69 -2.21 -3.12
CA GLY A 24 -27.26 -0.89 -3.56
C GLY A 24 -27.67 0.20 -2.57
N TYR A 25 -27.53 1.46 -2.99
CA TYR A 25 -27.93 2.60 -2.18
C TYR A 25 -29.42 2.89 -2.31
N HIS A 26 -30.08 3.17 -1.17
CA HIS A 26 -31.47 3.63 -1.13
C HIS A 26 -31.54 5.17 -1.12
N ILE A 27 -32.70 5.71 -1.46
CA ILE A 27 -32.95 7.15 -1.36
C ILE A 27 -32.76 7.59 0.11
N GLY A 28 -31.84 8.52 0.35
CA GLY A 28 -31.50 9.00 1.69
C GLY A 28 -30.23 8.38 2.30
N ASP A 29 -29.64 7.39 1.65
CA ASP A 29 -28.37 6.84 2.13
C ASP A 29 -27.21 7.80 1.88
N SER A 30 -26.22 7.78 2.78
CA SER A 30 -24.96 8.50 2.59
C SER A 30 -24.12 7.81 1.51
N ILE A 31 -23.58 8.58 0.59
CA ILE A 31 -22.71 8.05 -0.48
C ILE A 31 -21.29 7.89 0.08
N ASP A 32 -20.81 6.65 0.15
CA ASP A 32 -19.42 6.32 0.48
C ASP A 32 -18.65 6.07 -0.83
N LEU A 33 -17.72 6.98 -1.14
CA LEU A 33 -16.92 6.89 -2.36
C LEU A 33 -15.60 6.19 -2.06
N ARG A 34 -15.36 5.08 -2.75
CA ARG A 34 -14.11 4.33 -2.68
C ARG A 34 -13.39 4.37 -4.01
N LEU A 35 -12.15 4.78 -3.98
CA LEU A 35 -11.25 4.77 -5.12
C LEU A 35 -10.21 3.68 -4.96
N TYR A 36 -9.98 2.92 -6.03
CA TYR A 36 -8.90 1.95 -6.08
C TYR A 36 -7.85 2.40 -7.07
N SER A 37 -6.59 2.53 -6.62
CA SER A 37 -5.46 2.81 -7.51
C SER A 37 -4.99 1.53 -8.17
N LEU A 38 -5.18 1.42 -9.48
CA LEU A 38 -4.69 0.28 -10.26
C LEU A 38 -3.16 0.25 -10.37
N SER A 39 -2.52 1.42 -10.28
CA SER A 39 -1.05 1.52 -10.36
C SER A 39 -0.37 1.16 -9.04
N GLU A 40 -1.02 1.41 -7.93
CA GLU A 40 -0.47 1.21 -6.59
C GLU A 40 -1.06 -0.04 -5.91
N GLY A 41 -2.15 -0.59 -6.46
CA GLY A 41 -2.74 -1.84 -5.99
C GLY A 41 -3.47 -1.74 -4.65
N HIS A 42 -3.89 -0.55 -4.25
CA HIS A 42 -4.61 -0.34 -2.99
C HIS A 42 -5.75 0.68 -3.12
N GLU A 43 -6.61 0.68 -2.10
CA GLU A 43 -7.74 1.59 -1.99
C GLU A 43 -7.24 2.97 -1.53
N LEU A 44 -7.70 4.02 -2.21
CA LEU A 44 -7.37 5.41 -1.88
C LEU A 44 -8.46 5.99 -0.98
N TYR A 45 -8.06 6.71 0.06
CA TYR A 45 -9.00 7.46 0.87
C TYR A 45 -9.47 8.70 0.11
N VAL A 46 -10.78 8.89 0.00
CA VAL A 46 -11.40 10.02 -0.71
C VAL A 46 -12.29 10.78 0.26
N GLU A 47 -11.94 12.02 0.55
CA GLU A 47 -12.92 12.97 1.07
C GLU A 47 -13.63 13.63 -0.11
N ALA A 48 -14.90 13.32 -0.28
CA ALA A 48 -15.73 13.95 -1.29
C ALA A 48 -16.78 14.82 -0.60
N THR A 49 -16.80 16.10 -0.93
CA THR A 49 -17.95 16.95 -0.62
C THR A 49 -18.87 16.90 -1.83
N LEU A 50 -19.96 16.17 -1.70
CA LEU A 50 -20.99 16.10 -2.73
C LEU A 50 -22.03 17.20 -2.47
N ASP A 51 -22.40 17.91 -3.52
CA ASP A 51 -23.51 18.88 -3.47
C ASP A 51 -24.83 18.08 -3.45
N GLY A 52 -25.36 17.86 -2.26
CA GLY A 52 -26.41 16.87 -1.99
C GLY A 52 -25.78 15.59 -1.43
N SER A 53 -25.75 15.49 -0.11
CA SER A 53 -25.06 14.39 0.59
C SER A 53 -25.83 13.06 0.58
N THR A 54 -26.98 13.01 -0.08
CA THR A 54 -27.87 11.85 -0.08
C THR A 54 -28.28 11.48 -1.50
N TYR A 55 -28.30 10.17 -1.74
CA TYR A 55 -28.75 9.60 -3.01
C TYR A 55 -30.23 9.87 -3.25
N GLY A 56 -30.59 10.36 -4.43
CA GLY A 56 -31.98 10.44 -4.92
C GLY A 56 -32.76 11.70 -4.58
N GLU A 57 -32.24 12.62 -3.77
CA GLU A 57 -32.94 13.89 -3.47
C GLU A 57 -32.74 14.98 -4.53
N THR A 58 -31.57 14.95 -5.20
CA THR A 58 -31.29 15.82 -6.36
C THR A 58 -30.40 15.09 -7.36
N PRO A 59 -30.54 15.33 -8.67
CA PRO A 59 -29.57 14.81 -9.61
C PRO A 59 -28.20 15.39 -9.26
N LEU A 60 -27.19 14.51 -9.09
CA LEU A 60 -25.78 14.91 -8.86
C LEU A 60 -25.33 15.80 -10.02
N THR A 61 -25.43 17.10 -9.84
CA THR A 61 -25.11 18.08 -10.89
C THR A 61 -23.68 18.58 -10.81
N SER A 62 -23.05 18.54 -9.66
CA SER A 62 -21.59 18.76 -9.51
C SER A 62 -21.15 18.44 -8.09
N GLY A 63 -20.11 17.66 -7.96
CA GLY A 63 -19.40 17.46 -6.71
C GLY A 63 -17.92 17.77 -6.92
N THR A 64 -17.31 18.46 -5.99
CA THR A 64 -15.86 18.59 -5.98
C THR A 64 -15.30 17.42 -5.19
N ALA A 65 -14.80 16.40 -5.87
CA ALA A 65 -14.05 15.36 -5.24
C ALA A 65 -12.62 15.86 -5.08
N VAL A 66 -12.20 16.08 -3.86
CA VAL A 66 -10.77 16.27 -3.54
C VAL A 66 -10.23 14.87 -3.33
N VAL A 67 -9.49 14.36 -4.30
CA VAL A 67 -8.65 13.19 -4.07
C VAL A 67 -7.53 13.68 -3.17
N LEU A 68 -7.66 13.43 -1.89
CA LEU A 68 -6.52 13.53 -1.00
C LEU A 68 -5.58 12.41 -1.42
N SER A 69 -4.44 12.81 -1.97
CA SER A 69 -3.36 11.91 -2.33
C SER A 69 -3.15 10.89 -1.21
N SER A 70 -2.97 9.66 -1.60
CA SER A 70 -2.86 8.48 -0.79
C SER A 70 -1.82 8.62 0.32
N SER A 71 -2.25 9.15 1.44
CA SER A 71 -1.72 8.74 2.71
C SER A 71 -2.83 7.99 3.43
N ALA A 72 -3.33 6.91 2.81
CA ALA A 72 -3.88 5.85 3.62
C ALA A 72 -2.71 5.45 4.53
N THR A 73 -2.72 5.98 5.74
CA THR A 73 -1.79 5.50 6.77
C THR A 73 -1.97 4.00 6.82
N PRO A 74 -0.97 3.20 6.50
CA PRO A 74 -1.12 1.77 6.55
C PRO A 74 -1.67 1.39 7.92
N MET A 75 -2.72 0.57 7.97
CA MET A 75 -3.33 0.18 9.25
C MET A 75 -2.48 -0.82 10.02
N ALA A 76 -1.46 -1.39 9.38
CA ALA A 76 -0.55 -2.37 9.97
C ALA A 76 0.83 -2.27 9.32
N TYR A 77 1.83 -2.78 10.04
CA TYR A 77 3.14 -3.04 9.45
C TYR A 77 3.01 -4.09 8.35
N GLU A 78 3.63 -3.85 7.22
CA GLU A 78 3.68 -4.78 6.11
C GLU A 78 5.09 -4.82 5.53
N LEU A 79 5.60 -6.03 5.25
CA LEU A 79 6.85 -6.24 4.54
C LEU A 79 6.53 -7.02 3.26
N MET A 80 6.72 -6.40 2.11
CA MET A 80 6.44 -7.04 0.82
C MET A 80 7.59 -7.92 0.36
N GLN A 81 7.30 -8.85 -0.56
CA GLN A 81 8.33 -9.62 -1.22
C GLN A 81 9.18 -8.69 -2.08
N ASN A 82 10.52 -8.81 -1.97
CA ASN A 82 11.43 -8.04 -2.81
C ASN A 82 11.19 -8.32 -4.30
N TYR A 83 11.34 -7.32 -5.12
CA TYR A 83 11.19 -7.45 -6.58
C TYR A 83 12.34 -6.75 -7.31
N PRO A 84 12.94 -7.46 -8.30
CA PRO A 84 12.72 -8.85 -8.68
C PRO A 84 13.19 -9.85 -7.61
N ASN A 85 12.66 -11.07 -7.62
CA ASN A 85 13.13 -12.21 -6.83
C ASN A 85 12.89 -13.52 -7.60
N PRO A 86 13.90 -14.28 -8.03
CA PRO A 86 15.34 -13.98 -7.84
C PRO A 86 15.80 -12.72 -8.56
N PHE A 87 16.87 -12.11 -8.06
CA PHE A 87 17.42 -10.88 -8.63
C PHE A 87 18.89 -11.05 -9.03
N ASN A 88 19.31 -10.19 -9.98
CA ASN A 88 20.68 -10.06 -10.41
C ASN A 88 21.04 -8.58 -10.32
N GLN A 89 22.14 -8.26 -9.64
CA GLN A 89 22.65 -6.94 -9.27
C GLN A 89 21.84 -6.24 -8.18
N SER A 90 20.53 -5.95 -8.38
CA SER A 90 19.76 -5.20 -7.38
C SER A 90 18.32 -5.65 -7.28
N THR A 91 17.71 -5.37 -6.14
CA THR A 91 16.29 -5.61 -5.87
C THR A 91 15.72 -4.51 -5.00
N SER A 92 14.43 -4.27 -5.13
CA SER A 92 13.69 -3.32 -4.29
C SER A 92 12.93 -4.07 -3.20
N ILE A 93 13.00 -3.57 -1.98
CA ILE A 93 12.25 -4.03 -0.81
C ILE A 93 11.26 -2.93 -0.46
N VAL A 94 9.98 -3.26 -0.44
CA VAL A 94 8.89 -2.34 -0.10
C VAL A 94 8.29 -2.76 1.23
N PHE A 95 8.03 -1.79 2.09
CA PHE A 95 7.37 -2.00 3.37
C PHE A 95 6.49 -0.81 3.74
N SER A 96 5.52 -1.04 4.63
CA SER A 96 4.57 -0.03 5.08
C SER A 96 4.58 0.09 6.59
N LEU A 97 4.49 1.33 7.09
CA LEU A 97 4.53 1.67 8.51
C LEU A 97 3.20 2.34 8.91
N PRO A 98 2.48 1.84 9.92
CA PRO A 98 1.24 2.46 10.39
C PRO A 98 1.47 3.76 11.17
N GLU A 99 2.65 3.93 11.72
CA GLU A 99 3.03 5.07 12.55
C GLU A 99 4.50 5.45 12.35
N THR A 100 4.84 6.69 12.66
CA THR A 100 6.23 7.15 12.69
C THR A 100 6.97 6.47 13.82
N GLY A 101 8.11 5.85 13.52
CA GLY A 101 8.88 5.11 14.51
C GLY A 101 10.30 4.77 14.07
N HIS A 102 11.09 4.27 15.02
CA HIS A 102 12.43 3.77 14.73
C HIS A 102 12.34 2.39 14.09
N ILE A 103 12.93 2.26 12.90
CA ILE A 103 12.90 1.05 12.08
C ILE A 103 14.32 0.67 11.71
N SER A 104 14.61 -0.62 11.77
CA SER A 104 15.78 -1.19 11.12
C SER A 104 15.40 -2.20 10.04
N LEU A 105 16.06 -2.12 8.89
CA LEU A 105 15.95 -3.08 7.79
C LEU A 105 17.32 -3.70 7.55
N ASN A 106 17.46 -4.95 7.93
CA ASN A 106 18.72 -5.68 7.95
C ASN A 106 18.69 -6.87 6.99
N ILE A 107 19.85 -7.15 6.38
CA ILE A 107 20.07 -8.31 5.51
C ILE A 107 20.96 -9.31 6.24
N TYR A 108 20.55 -10.57 6.25
CA TYR A 108 21.29 -11.68 6.88
C TYR A 108 21.58 -12.78 5.85
N ASP A 109 22.67 -13.48 6.03
CA ASP A 109 22.92 -14.73 5.33
C ASP A 109 22.18 -15.91 6.02
N ILE A 110 22.25 -17.10 5.40
CA ILE A 110 21.55 -18.30 5.91
C ILE A 110 22.11 -18.79 7.28
N SER A 111 23.27 -18.30 7.70
CA SER A 111 23.82 -18.61 9.02
C SER A 111 23.33 -17.64 10.11
N GLY A 112 22.55 -16.63 9.74
CA GLY A 112 22.08 -15.57 10.62
C GLY A 112 23.08 -14.45 10.85
N ARG A 113 24.16 -14.41 10.07
CA ARG A 113 25.16 -13.34 10.15
C ARG A 113 24.63 -12.10 9.43
N LEU A 114 24.72 -10.94 10.07
CA LEU A 114 24.41 -9.65 9.47
C LEU A 114 25.35 -9.39 8.27
N VAL A 115 24.75 -9.08 7.13
CA VAL A 115 25.43 -8.76 5.87
C VAL A 115 25.40 -7.27 5.61
N SER A 116 24.20 -6.69 5.65
CA SER A 116 24.01 -5.26 5.36
C SER A 116 22.88 -4.68 6.18
N THR A 117 23.00 -3.42 6.61
CA THR A 117 21.94 -2.64 7.21
C THR A 117 21.50 -1.59 6.20
N LEU A 118 20.30 -1.72 5.68
CA LEU A 118 19.76 -0.82 4.65
C LEU A 118 19.10 0.41 5.23
N VAL A 119 18.45 0.25 6.39
CA VAL A 119 17.80 1.32 7.14
C VAL A 119 18.11 1.12 8.62
N ASP A 120 18.42 2.20 9.31
CA ASP A 120 18.52 2.26 10.77
C ASP A 120 18.23 3.70 11.22
N GLY A 121 16.96 3.95 11.57
CA GLY A 121 16.52 5.30 11.93
C GLY A 121 15.03 5.47 12.03
N THR A 122 14.62 6.70 12.33
CA THR A 122 13.20 7.06 12.41
C THR A 122 12.66 7.38 11.03
N LEU A 123 11.59 6.68 10.65
CA LEU A 123 10.82 6.91 9.42
C LEU A 123 9.40 7.33 9.76
N ASP A 124 8.83 8.13 8.89
CA ASP A 124 7.43 8.54 8.99
C ASP A 124 6.50 7.37 8.62
N ASN A 125 5.25 7.46 9.05
CA ASN A 125 4.20 6.55 8.60
C ASN A 125 4.04 6.60 7.08
N GLY A 126 3.64 5.49 6.48
CA GLY A 126 3.47 5.39 5.03
C GLY A 126 4.23 4.23 4.39
N ALA A 127 4.24 4.22 3.06
CA ALA A 127 4.95 3.23 2.26
C ALA A 127 6.39 3.69 1.96
N HIS A 128 7.34 2.79 2.13
CA HIS A 128 8.76 3.01 1.91
C HIS A 128 9.32 1.99 0.93
N SER A 129 10.30 2.41 0.15
CA SER A 129 11.01 1.54 -0.79
C SER A 129 12.50 1.73 -0.66
N VAL A 130 13.23 0.64 -0.48
CA VAL A 130 14.68 0.63 -0.32
C VAL A 130 15.29 -0.36 -1.31
N MET A 131 16.36 0.05 -1.97
CA MET A 131 17.09 -0.80 -2.92
C MET A 131 18.26 -1.46 -2.23
N TRP A 132 18.48 -2.75 -2.49
CA TRP A 132 19.69 -3.46 -2.17
C TRP A 132 20.39 -3.92 -3.46
N ASP A 133 21.68 -3.61 -3.55
CA ASP A 133 22.54 -3.89 -4.71
C ASP A 133 23.42 -5.13 -4.56
N GLY A 134 23.17 -5.95 -3.53
CA GLY A 134 23.95 -7.14 -3.27
C GLY A 134 25.33 -6.87 -2.65
N THR A 135 25.48 -5.74 -1.95
CA THR A 135 26.71 -5.40 -1.21
C THR A 135 26.53 -5.57 0.30
N ASP A 136 27.64 -5.80 0.98
CA ASP A 136 27.70 -5.76 2.44
C ASP A 136 27.90 -4.32 2.98
N ASN A 137 28.00 -4.16 4.30
CA ASN A 137 28.25 -2.87 4.95
C ASN A 137 29.59 -2.21 4.59
N HIS A 138 30.50 -2.93 3.93
CA HIS A 138 31.78 -2.41 3.46
C HIS A 138 31.74 -2.03 1.97
N GLY A 139 30.59 -2.26 1.29
CA GLY A 139 30.42 -2.05 -0.13
C GLY A 139 30.99 -3.18 -0.99
N GLU A 140 31.32 -4.34 -0.41
CA GLU A 140 31.81 -5.49 -1.15
C GLU A 140 30.66 -6.37 -1.62
N LEU A 141 30.74 -6.81 -2.89
CA LEU A 141 29.72 -7.70 -3.48
C LEU A 141 29.70 -9.05 -2.74
N VAL A 142 28.52 -9.42 -2.27
CA VAL A 142 28.32 -10.72 -1.62
C VAL A 142 28.13 -11.84 -2.65
N SER A 143 28.26 -13.09 -2.22
CA SER A 143 28.13 -14.27 -3.07
C SER A 143 26.67 -14.50 -3.48
N ALA A 144 26.47 -15.10 -4.66
CA ALA A 144 25.14 -15.62 -5.01
C ALA A 144 24.65 -16.59 -3.95
N GLY A 145 23.37 -16.53 -3.62
CA GLY A 145 22.80 -17.36 -2.58
C GLY A 145 21.46 -16.89 -2.06
N VAL A 146 21.01 -17.52 -0.98
CA VAL A 146 19.79 -17.15 -0.26
C VAL A 146 20.15 -16.19 0.87
N TYR A 147 19.40 -15.10 0.96
CA TYR A 147 19.47 -14.09 2.01
C TYR A 147 18.11 -13.91 2.66
N ILE A 148 18.13 -13.45 3.90
CA ILE A 148 16.94 -13.12 4.66
C ILE A 148 17.00 -11.62 4.97
N TYR A 149 15.93 -10.90 4.70
CA TYR A 149 15.80 -9.52 5.17
C TYR A 149 14.78 -9.45 6.29
N ALA A 150 15.11 -8.66 7.30
CA ALA A 150 14.30 -8.44 8.49
C ALA A 150 14.00 -6.96 8.64
N LEU A 151 12.71 -6.64 8.80
CA LEU A 151 12.19 -5.35 9.21
C LEU A 151 11.86 -5.43 10.70
N GLU A 152 12.46 -4.57 11.49
CA GLU A 152 12.33 -4.57 12.95
C GLU A 152 11.90 -3.19 13.44
N SER A 153 10.97 -3.17 14.37
CA SER A 153 10.61 -2.01 15.20
C SER A 153 10.60 -2.39 16.67
N ALA A 154 10.26 -1.47 17.58
CA ALA A 154 10.23 -1.72 19.01
C ALA A 154 9.38 -2.95 19.40
N ASP A 155 8.25 -3.15 18.69
CA ASP A 155 7.22 -4.13 19.05
C ASP A 155 7.02 -5.23 18.00
N MET A 156 7.78 -5.20 16.87
CA MET A 156 7.52 -6.12 15.76
C MET A 156 8.78 -6.49 15.00
N MET A 157 8.80 -7.71 14.50
CA MET A 157 9.80 -8.23 13.58
C MET A 157 9.14 -9.00 12.45
N MET A 158 9.44 -8.64 11.22
CA MET A 158 9.00 -9.34 10.01
C MET A 158 10.20 -9.77 9.19
N THR A 159 10.16 -10.99 8.66
CA THR A 159 11.25 -11.53 7.84
C THR A 159 10.75 -12.10 6.53
N LYS A 160 11.55 -11.96 5.48
CA LYS A 160 11.34 -12.63 4.20
C LYS A 160 12.67 -13.08 3.61
N LYS A 161 12.59 -14.06 2.69
CA LYS A 161 13.76 -14.59 1.98
C LYS A 161 13.85 -14.00 0.58
N MET A 162 15.08 -13.87 0.08
CA MET A 162 15.38 -13.48 -1.29
C MET A 162 16.52 -14.31 -1.87
N ILE A 163 16.64 -14.34 -3.18
CA ILE A 163 17.64 -15.13 -3.89
C ILE A 163 18.43 -14.19 -4.81
N LEU A 164 19.73 -14.09 -4.52
CA LEU A 164 20.67 -13.38 -5.39
C LEU A 164 21.30 -14.38 -6.38
N MET A 165 21.18 -14.05 -7.67
CA MET A 165 21.86 -14.75 -8.75
C MET A 165 23.05 -13.91 -9.25
N LYS A 166 24.04 -14.55 -9.82
CA LYS A 166 25.16 -13.90 -10.55
C LYS A 166 25.12 -14.28 -12.00
#